data_83935d4f845da69d422642c25d9e8bf7
#
_entry.id   83935d4f845da69d422642c25d9e8bf7
#
_cell.length_a   1.000
_cell.length_b   1.000
_cell.length_c   1.000
_cell.angle_alpha   90.00
_cell.angle_beta   90.00
_cell.angle_gamma   90.00
#
_symmetry.space_group_name_H-M   'P 1'
#
loop_
_entity.id
_entity.type
_entity.pdbx_description
1 polymer ?
#
loop_
_entity_poly.entity_id
_entity_poly.type
_entity_poly.pdbx_seq_one_letter_code
_entity_poly.pdbx_strand_id
1 'polypeptide(L)'
;EKVVKLYDGKESAPGITCNGALTLSENIADLGSVACLTEIESKRENPDYAALYTAMAEIWCSSYPRETRLYLAQADVHAPDKLRGSLVLQNFSEFYEAFDITEEDAMWLPPEERVVIW
;
A
#
# COMPACT_ATOMS: atom_id res chain seq x y z
N GLU A 1 -11.58 -9.81 -5.38
CA GLU A 1 -12.36 -8.59 -5.66
C GLU A 1 -11.96 -7.39 -4.79
N LYS A 2 -11.80 -7.53 -3.47
CA LYS A 2 -11.42 -6.40 -2.57
C LYS A 2 -10.09 -5.75 -2.97
N VAL A 3 -9.06 -6.53 -3.28
CA VAL A 3 -7.75 -5.98 -3.70
C VAL A 3 -7.89 -5.17 -4.99
N VAL A 4 -8.64 -5.66 -5.97
CA VAL A 4 -8.92 -4.89 -7.20
C VAL A 4 -9.54 -3.54 -6.84
N LYS A 5 -10.60 -3.53 -6.03
CA LYS A 5 -11.30 -2.29 -5.63
C LYS A 5 -10.40 -1.32 -4.84
N LEU A 6 -9.47 -1.83 -4.05
CA LEU A 6 -8.53 -1.02 -3.28
C LEU A 6 -7.63 -0.17 -4.19
N TYR A 7 -7.24 -0.71 -5.35
CA TYR A 7 -6.28 -0.06 -6.25
C TYR A 7 -6.91 0.55 -7.50
N ASP A 8 -8.02 0.00 -8.00
CA ASP A 8 -8.61 0.40 -9.28
C ASP A 8 -9.06 1.86 -9.27
N GLY A 9 -8.63 2.62 -10.29
CA GLY A 9 -8.90 4.04 -10.40
C GLY A 9 -8.18 4.94 -9.41
N LYS A 10 -7.37 4.40 -8.47
CA LYS A 10 -6.62 5.23 -7.52
C LYS A 10 -5.56 6.06 -8.23
N GLU A 11 -5.52 7.34 -7.90
CA GLU A 11 -4.65 8.32 -8.55
C GLU A 11 -3.28 8.36 -7.87
N SER A 12 -2.23 8.08 -8.61
CA SER A 12 -0.84 8.18 -8.14
C SER A 12 -0.24 9.56 -8.35
N ALA A 13 -0.70 10.25 -9.39
CA ALA A 13 -0.40 11.64 -9.72
C ALA A 13 -1.54 12.20 -10.59
N PRO A 14 -1.68 13.53 -10.76
CA PRO A 14 -2.78 14.12 -11.53
C PRO A 14 -2.99 13.47 -12.90
N GLY A 15 -4.15 12.81 -13.09
CA GLY A 15 -4.52 12.09 -14.31
C GLY A 15 -3.76 10.78 -14.57
N ILE A 16 -3.11 10.21 -13.56
CA ILE A 16 -2.41 8.91 -13.65
C ILE A 16 -3.02 7.95 -12.63
N THR A 17 -3.87 7.05 -13.11
CA THR A 17 -4.62 6.10 -12.29
C THR A 17 -4.07 4.67 -12.41
N CYS A 18 -4.25 3.89 -11.36
CA CYS A 18 -3.90 2.48 -11.33
C CYS A 18 -5.00 1.62 -11.97
N ASN A 19 -4.61 0.58 -12.68
CA ASN A 19 -5.49 -0.50 -13.11
C ASN A 19 -5.41 -1.65 -12.10
N GLY A 20 -6.39 -1.73 -11.19
CA GLY A 20 -6.39 -2.71 -10.11
C GLY A 20 -6.48 -4.17 -10.58
N ALA A 21 -7.05 -4.43 -11.76
CA ALA A 21 -7.10 -5.78 -12.32
C ALA A 21 -5.74 -6.20 -12.90
N LEU A 22 -5.06 -5.28 -13.62
CA LEU A 22 -3.73 -5.52 -14.18
C LEU A 22 -2.70 -5.79 -13.08
N THR A 23 -2.77 -5.06 -11.98
CA THR A 23 -1.77 -5.10 -10.91
C THR A 23 -2.11 -6.07 -9.77
N LEU A 24 -3.18 -6.86 -9.89
CA LEU A 24 -3.75 -7.68 -8.82
C LEU A 24 -2.74 -8.64 -8.17
N SER A 25 -1.99 -9.39 -8.96
CA SER A 25 -1.05 -10.40 -8.43
C SER A 25 0.08 -9.77 -7.63
N GLU A 26 0.62 -8.66 -8.10
CA GLU A 26 1.69 -7.94 -7.41
C GLU A 26 1.18 -7.23 -6.16
N ASN A 27 -0.04 -6.68 -6.21
CA ASN A 27 -0.67 -6.09 -5.03
C ASN A 27 -0.94 -7.13 -3.92
N ILE A 28 -1.29 -8.37 -4.29
CA ILE A 28 -1.42 -9.49 -3.34
C ILE A 28 -0.05 -9.85 -2.76
N ALA A 29 1.00 -9.88 -3.57
CA ALA A 29 2.36 -10.16 -3.10
C ALA A 29 2.86 -9.09 -2.12
N ASP A 30 2.58 -7.82 -2.40
CA ASP A 30 2.92 -6.71 -1.50
C ASP A 30 2.18 -6.84 -0.15
N LEU A 31 0.87 -7.12 -0.16
CA LEU A 31 0.09 -7.38 1.06
C LEU A 31 0.68 -8.54 1.87
N GLY A 32 1.06 -9.63 1.22
CA GLY A 32 1.69 -10.78 1.87
C GLY A 32 3.05 -10.43 2.48
N SER A 33 3.86 -9.64 1.78
CA SER A 33 5.16 -9.18 2.27
C SER A 33 5.01 -8.34 3.55
N VAL A 34 4.06 -7.39 3.56
CA VAL A 34 3.78 -6.56 4.73
C VAL A 34 3.23 -7.40 5.87
N ALA A 35 2.33 -8.34 5.62
CA ALA A 35 1.79 -9.24 6.63
C ALA A 35 2.91 -10.04 7.30
N CYS A 36 3.81 -10.63 6.52
CA CYS A 36 4.96 -11.38 7.06
C CYS A 36 5.87 -10.50 7.92
N LEU A 37 6.18 -9.29 7.46
CA LEU A 37 7.05 -8.38 8.21
C LEU A 37 6.39 -7.87 9.49
N THR A 38 5.10 -7.57 9.45
CA THR A 38 4.30 -7.20 10.63
C THR A 38 4.29 -8.34 11.66
N GLU A 39 4.08 -9.58 11.22
CA GLU A 39 4.12 -10.78 12.06
C GLU A 39 5.52 -11.00 12.68
N ILE A 40 6.59 -10.79 11.93
CA ILE A 40 7.96 -10.87 12.43
C ILE A 40 8.21 -9.78 13.48
N GLU A 41 7.81 -8.55 13.20
CA GLU A 41 7.95 -7.42 14.12
C GLU A 41 7.20 -7.65 15.43
N SER A 42 5.99 -8.24 15.37
CA SER A 42 5.17 -8.53 16.54
C SER A 42 5.84 -9.47 17.56
N LYS A 43 6.81 -10.28 17.11
CA LYS A 43 7.54 -11.24 17.95
C LYS A 43 8.78 -10.64 18.62
N ARG A 44 9.10 -9.40 18.35
CA ARG A 44 10.22 -8.71 18.99
C ARG A 44 9.85 -8.31 20.42
N GLU A 45 10.83 -8.22 21.28
CA GLU A 45 10.65 -7.79 22.67
C GLU A 45 10.08 -6.36 22.77
N ASN A 46 10.49 -5.49 21.84
CA ASN A 46 10.01 -4.12 21.71
C ASN A 46 9.68 -3.83 20.24
N PRO A 47 8.46 -4.15 19.77
CA PRO A 47 8.05 -3.88 18.41
C PRO A 47 8.04 -2.38 18.09
N ASP A 48 8.56 -2.01 16.92
CA ASP A 48 8.53 -0.64 16.41
C ASP A 48 7.87 -0.61 15.02
N TYR A 49 6.55 -0.66 15.00
CA TYR A 49 5.77 -0.65 13.78
C TYR A 49 5.89 0.67 13.01
N ALA A 50 6.11 1.79 13.71
CA ALA A 50 6.32 3.08 13.05
C ALA A 50 7.61 3.07 12.23
N ALA A 51 8.71 2.58 12.78
CA ALA A 51 9.96 2.42 12.04
C ALA A 51 9.81 1.42 10.88
N LEU A 52 9.15 0.28 11.11
CA LEU A 52 8.89 -0.73 10.07
C LEU A 52 8.14 -0.14 8.89
N TYR A 53 6.97 0.47 9.13
CA TYR A 53 6.12 0.97 8.04
C TYR A 53 6.72 2.20 7.35
N THR A 54 7.46 3.05 8.08
CA THR A 54 8.22 4.14 7.46
C THR A 54 9.27 3.59 6.49
N ALA A 55 10.08 2.64 6.92
CA ALA A 55 11.10 2.02 6.06
C ALA A 55 10.47 1.34 4.84
N MET A 56 9.33 0.68 5.00
CA MET A 56 8.60 0.06 3.89
C MET A 56 8.09 1.10 2.88
N ALA A 57 7.56 2.23 3.34
CA ALA A 57 7.10 3.30 2.47
C ALA A 57 8.28 3.97 1.73
N GLU A 58 9.42 4.13 2.38
CA GLU A 58 10.64 4.71 1.80
C GLU A 58 11.19 3.90 0.62
N ILE A 59 11.05 2.57 0.62
CA ILE A 59 11.46 1.71 -0.50
C ILE A 59 10.79 2.14 -1.82
N TRP A 60 9.56 2.65 -1.74
CA TRP A 60 8.76 3.07 -2.89
C TRP A 60 8.88 4.55 -3.23
N CYS A 61 9.78 5.28 -2.57
CA CYS A 61 10.07 6.67 -2.94
C CYS A 61 10.82 6.73 -4.27
N SER A 62 10.13 7.13 -5.32
CA SER A 62 10.69 7.23 -6.67
C SER A 62 10.38 8.56 -7.33
N SER A 63 11.19 8.93 -8.31
CA SER A 63 10.97 10.12 -9.12
C SER A 63 11.16 9.78 -10.60
N TYR A 64 10.05 9.84 -11.36
CA TYR A 64 10.03 9.62 -12.81
C TYR A 64 9.43 10.80 -13.55
N PRO A 65 9.87 11.09 -14.79
CA PRO A 65 9.16 11.99 -15.69
C PRO A 65 7.69 11.55 -15.88
N ARG A 66 6.81 12.53 -16.18
CA ARG A 66 5.38 12.26 -16.33
C ARG A 66 5.08 11.19 -17.37
N GLU A 67 5.76 11.25 -18.52
CA GLU A 67 5.58 10.28 -19.61
C GLU A 67 5.90 8.86 -19.18
N THR A 68 6.97 8.68 -18.39
CA THR A 68 7.36 7.38 -17.84
C THR A 68 6.29 6.87 -16.87
N ARG A 69 5.77 7.73 -15.99
CA ARG A 69 4.68 7.35 -15.07
C ARG A 69 3.41 6.93 -15.81
N LEU A 70 3.03 7.66 -16.87
CA LEU A 70 1.89 7.30 -17.71
C LEU A 70 2.07 5.94 -18.37
N TYR A 71 3.24 5.70 -18.94
CA TYR A 71 3.56 4.43 -19.59
C TYR A 71 3.51 3.27 -18.58
N LEU A 72 4.16 3.41 -17.43
CA LEU A 72 4.17 2.37 -16.39
C LEU A 72 2.75 2.09 -15.87
N ALA A 73 1.95 3.12 -15.59
CA ALA A 73 0.57 2.94 -15.13
C ALA A 73 -0.32 2.17 -16.12
N GLN A 74 0.01 2.17 -17.42
CA GLN A 74 -0.74 1.47 -18.46
C GLN A 74 -0.21 0.08 -18.77
N ALA A 75 1.09 -0.15 -18.64
CA ALA A 75 1.76 -1.34 -19.15
C ALA A 75 2.40 -2.24 -18.08
N ASP A 76 2.72 -1.69 -16.90
CA ASP A 76 3.37 -2.43 -15.82
C ASP A 76 2.32 -3.21 -15.00
N VAL A 77 2.68 -4.43 -14.64
CA VAL A 77 1.87 -5.29 -13.73
C VAL A 77 1.98 -4.86 -12.26
N HIS A 78 2.88 -3.94 -11.96
CA HIS A 78 3.02 -3.34 -10.62
C HIS A 78 2.21 -2.06 -10.51
N ALA A 79 1.59 -1.86 -9.35
CA ALA A 79 0.95 -0.58 -9.06
C ALA A 79 1.99 0.56 -9.00
N PRO A 80 1.61 1.81 -9.30
CA PRO A 80 2.49 2.95 -9.12
C PRO A 80 3.09 3.02 -7.71
N ASP A 81 4.37 3.34 -7.60
CA ASP A 81 5.14 3.29 -6.35
C ASP A 81 4.45 4.00 -5.17
N LYS A 82 3.88 5.18 -5.40
CA LYS A 82 3.11 5.90 -4.38
C LYS A 82 1.99 5.03 -3.77
N LEU A 83 1.32 4.22 -4.59
CA LEU A 83 0.22 3.36 -4.14
C LEU A 83 0.74 2.10 -3.45
N ARG A 84 1.90 1.58 -3.88
CA ARG A 84 2.58 0.47 -3.21
C ARG A 84 3.05 0.88 -1.81
N GLY A 85 3.54 2.11 -1.63
CA GLY A 85 3.97 2.66 -0.35
C GLY A 85 2.84 3.12 0.58
N SER A 86 1.59 3.19 0.10
CA SER A 86 0.48 3.73 0.89
C SER A 86 -0.70 2.79 1.06
N LEU A 87 -1.30 2.28 -0.04
CA LEU A 87 -2.54 1.50 0.03
C LEU A 87 -2.37 0.15 0.73
N VAL A 88 -1.19 -0.46 0.63
CA VAL A 88 -0.89 -1.70 1.35
C VAL A 88 -1.02 -1.49 2.85
N LEU A 89 -0.44 -0.41 3.39
CA LEU A 89 -0.39 -0.14 4.83
C LEU A 89 -1.77 0.07 5.44
N GLN A 90 -2.73 0.59 4.67
CA GLN A 90 -4.10 0.83 5.12
C GLN A 90 -4.86 -0.45 5.54
N ASN A 91 -4.29 -1.63 5.32
CA ASN A 91 -4.93 -2.90 5.64
C ASN A 91 -4.51 -3.48 7.00
N PHE A 92 -3.55 -2.85 7.69
CA PHE A 92 -2.96 -3.36 8.94
C PHE A 92 -3.36 -2.49 10.13
N SER A 93 -3.92 -3.10 11.17
CA SER A 93 -4.33 -2.40 12.41
C SER A 93 -3.16 -1.72 13.10
N GLU A 94 -2.00 -2.37 13.11
CA GLU A 94 -0.75 -1.87 13.69
C GLU A 94 -0.29 -0.56 13.04
N PHE A 95 -0.62 -0.33 11.76
CA PHE A 95 -0.35 0.93 11.07
C PHE A 95 -1.16 2.09 11.68
N TYR A 96 -2.45 1.85 11.94
CA TYR A 96 -3.31 2.86 12.55
C TYR A 96 -2.88 3.22 13.96
N GLU A 97 -2.50 2.22 14.75
CA GLU A 97 -2.01 2.40 16.11
C GLU A 97 -0.66 3.12 16.13
N ALA A 98 0.28 2.75 15.25
CA ALA A 98 1.62 3.31 15.22
C ALA A 98 1.67 4.80 14.83
N PHE A 99 0.68 5.27 14.05
CA PHE A 99 0.62 6.64 13.56
C PHE A 99 -0.58 7.45 14.07
N ASP A 100 -1.31 6.92 15.07
CA ASP A 100 -2.52 7.55 15.64
C ASP A 100 -3.56 7.96 14.58
N ILE A 101 -3.73 7.12 13.53
CA ILE A 101 -4.61 7.42 12.39
C ILE A 101 -6.07 7.21 12.78
N THR A 102 -6.90 8.21 12.50
CA THR A 102 -8.32 8.26 12.78
C THR A 102 -9.16 8.37 11.50
N GLU A 103 -10.48 8.32 11.63
CA GLU A 103 -11.43 8.47 10.50
C GLU A 103 -11.31 9.81 9.77
N GLU A 104 -10.69 10.82 10.38
CA GLU A 104 -10.48 12.14 9.79
C GLU A 104 -9.24 12.19 8.88
N ASP A 105 -8.40 11.15 8.91
CA ASP A 105 -7.15 11.13 8.15
C ASP A 105 -7.33 10.55 6.74
N ALA A 106 -6.59 11.13 5.78
CA ALA A 106 -6.62 10.68 4.40
C ALA A 106 -6.12 9.23 4.19
N MET A 107 -5.38 8.70 5.14
CA MET A 107 -4.90 7.31 5.15
C MET A 107 -5.88 6.34 5.83
N TRP A 108 -7.01 6.83 6.34
CA TRP A 108 -8.01 5.96 6.93
C TRP A 108 -8.72 5.11 5.86
N LEU A 109 -8.85 3.82 6.15
CA LEU A 109 -9.68 2.88 5.39
C LEU A 109 -10.62 2.18 6.40
N PRO A 110 -11.94 2.21 6.17
CA PRO A 110 -12.88 1.53 7.06
C PRO A 110 -12.55 0.05 7.25
N PRO A 111 -12.69 -0.51 8.46
CA PRO A 111 -12.31 -1.90 8.75
C PRO A 111 -12.93 -2.93 7.81
N GLU A 112 -14.20 -2.73 7.39
CA GLU A 112 -14.90 -3.60 6.46
C GLU A 112 -14.35 -3.56 5.02
N GLU A 113 -13.63 -2.51 4.66
CA GLU A 113 -12.97 -2.36 3.36
C GLU A 113 -11.55 -2.91 3.35
N ARG A 114 -10.96 -3.11 4.53
CA ARG A 114 -9.60 -3.65 4.65
C ARG A 114 -9.52 -5.06 4.11
N VAL A 115 -8.40 -5.34 3.46
CA VAL A 115 -8.10 -6.65 2.88
C VAL A 115 -7.31 -7.47 3.90
N VAL A 116 -7.87 -8.60 4.29
CA VAL A 116 -7.20 -9.62 5.10
C VAL A 116 -7.12 -10.88 4.26
N ILE A 117 -5.92 -11.31 3.91
CA ILE A 117 -5.67 -12.48 3.07
C ILE A 117 -5.02 -13.60 3.88
N TRP A 118 -4.27 -13.27 4.89
CA TRP A 118 -3.45 -14.16 5.72
C TRP A 118 -3.92 -14.19 7.17
#